data_c2da67d574478181069d8656b25e519b
#
_entry.id   c2da67d574478181069d8656b25e519b
#
_cell.length_a   1.000
_cell.length_b   1.000
_cell.length_c   1.000
_cell.angle_alpha   90.00
_cell.angle_beta   90.00
_cell.angle_gamma   90.00
#
_symmetry.space_group_name_H-M   'P 1'
#
loop_
_entity.id
_entity.type
_entity.pdbx_description
1 polymer ?
#
loop_
_entity_poly.entity_id
_entity_poly.type
_entity_poly.pdbx_seq_one_letter_code
_entity_poly.pdbx_strand_id
1 'polypeptide(L)'
;MLDKLHLFVPFRLEHIELLGVEGRADPVHVVDLESLGVPLQGQISRGEGGELQADYLRHTWESLSTGFTPLAFKVFHQSLGKRLMPGVELKASPAKLLQGHNVFGPTCIQKGAEVMFKWLAGSYPDLFAKLDVSATQVYTLDCTYSSRLPDERTALQVIQALTNVSNGHTKSRGDNYQTSAYWGGVLPHF
;
A
#
# COMPACT_ATOMS: atom_id res chain seq x y z
N MET A 1 9.90 -8.55 12.83
CA MET A 1 9.55 -8.97 11.46
C MET A 1 8.63 -7.93 10.82
N LEU A 2 8.78 -7.67 9.52
CA LEU A 2 7.85 -6.85 8.75
C LEU A 2 6.61 -7.69 8.38
N ASP A 3 5.46 -7.34 8.93
CA ASP A 3 4.21 -8.04 8.62
C ASP A 3 3.48 -7.39 7.44
N LYS A 4 3.43 -6.06 7.41
CA LYS A 4 2.84 -5.30 6.30
C LYS A 4 3.71 -4.10 5.96
N LEU A 5 3.85 -3.87 4.68
CA LEU A 5 4.57 -2.72 4.15
C LEU A 5 3.70 -2.02 3.10
N HIS A 6 3.54 -0.70 3.26
CA HIS A 6 2.87 0.17 2.32
C HIS A 6 3.87 1.22 1.86
N LEU A 7 4.18 1.20 0.58
CA LEU A 7 5.16 2.07 -0.07
C LEU A 7 4.47 3.00 -1.06
N PHE A 8 5.06 4.16 -1.24
CA PHE A 8 4.82 5.04 -2.38
C PHE A 8 6.12 5.24 -3.15
N VAL A 9 6.10 5.01 -4.45
CA VAL A 9 7.23 5.14 -5.35
C VAL A 9 6.89 6.19 -6.40
N PRO A 10 7.54 7.36 -6.42
CA PRO A 10 7.26 8.39 -7.41
C PRO A 10 7.76 7.98 -8.79
N PHE A 11 7.22 8.57 -9.84
CA PHE A 11 7.81 8.50 -11.17
C PHE A 11 9.06 9.38 -11.24
N ARG A 12 9.99 9.01 -12.13
CA ARG A 12 11.14 9.87 -12.47
C ARG A 12 10.67 11.12 -13.13
N LEU A 13 11.31 12.25 -12.84
CA LEU A 13 10.91 13.56 -13.35
C LEU A 13 10.85 13.63 -14.88
N GLU A 14 11.69 12.88 -15.57
CA GLU A 14 11.75 12.81 -17.04
C GLU A 14 10.48 12.22 -17.69
N HIS A 15 9.64 11.54 -16.90
CA HIS A 15 8.35 10.97 -17.33
C HIS A 15 7.14 11.76 -16.85
N ILE A 16 7.37 12.92 -16.22
CA ILE A 16 6.32 13.76 -15.66
C ILE A 16 6.16 15.00 -16.53
N GLU A 17 4.94 15.21 -17.00
CA GLU A 17 4.56 16.42 -17.73
C GLU A 17 3.87 17.41 -16.80
N LEU A 18 4.00 18.69 -17.11
CA LEU A 18 3.32 19.77 -16.41
C LEU A 18 2.16 20.28 -17.27
N LEU A 19 0.95 20.07 -16.80
CA LEU A 19 -0.25 20.55 -17.47
C LEU A 19 -0.81 21.78 -16.75
N GLY A 20 -0.96 22.88 -17.48
CA GLY A 20 -1.74 24.03 -17.03
C GLY A 20 -3.23 23.66 -17.02
N VAL A 21 -3.90 23.87 -15.88
CA VAL A 21 -5.34 23.63 -15.75
C VAL A 21 -6.04 24.96 -15.54
N GLU A 22 -7.06 25.25 -16.35
CA GLU A 22 -7.83 26.48 -16.25
C GLU A 22 -8.41 26.64 -14.84
N GLY A 23 -8.25 27.83 -14.27
CA GLY A 23 -8.70 28.14 -12.91
C GLY A 23 -7.77 27.68 -11.79
N ARG A 24 -6.58 27.13 -12.11
CA ARG A 24 -5.53 26.79 -11.12
C ARG A 24 -4.28 27.65 -11.31
N ALA A 25 -3.71 28.11 -10.19
CA ALA A 25 -2.46 28.86 -10.20
C ALA A 25 -1.24 27.95 -10.47
N ASP A 26 -1.27 26.70 -9.94
CA ASP A 26 -0.19 25.75 -10.05
C ASP A 26 -0.50 24.70 -11.13
N PRO A 27 0.49 24.32 -11.96
CA PRO A 27 0.35 23.24 -12.93
C PRO A 27 0.16 21.88 -12.23
N VAL A 28 -0.51 20.97 -12.91
CA VAL A 28 -0.68 19.60 -12.46
C VAL A 28 0.42 18.73 -13.05
N HIS A 29 1.10 17.97 -12.21
CA HIS A 29 2.06 16.96 -12.64
C HIS A 29 1.30 15.72 -13.12
N VAL A 30 1.57 15.28 -14.34
CA VAL A 30 0.85 14.18 -14.98
C VAL A 30 1.83 13.20 -15.62
N VAL A 31 1.51 11.93 -15.59
CA VAL A 31 2.19 10.87 -16.33
C VAL A 31 1.21 10.26 -17.33
N ASP A 32 1.68 10.03 -18.55
CA ASP A 32 0.91 9.34 -19.58
C ASP A 32 0.58 7.91 -19.11
N LEU A 33 -0.67 7.70 -18.74
CA LEU A 33 -1.16 6.46 -18.14
C LEU A 33 -1.22 5.31 -19.18
N GLU A 34 -1.46 5.61 -20.45
CA GLU A 34 -1.55 4.62 -21.51
C GLU A 34 -0.19 3.97 -21.81
N SER A 35 0.87 4.74 -21.64
CA SER A 35 2.26 4.27 -21.83
C SER A 35 2.78 3.34 -20.73
N LEU A 36 2.01 3.09 -19.67
CA LEU A 36 2.44 2.29 -18.52
C LEU A 36 2.12 0.81 -18.65
N GLY A 37 1.33 0.41 -19.64
CA GLY A 37 0.95 -0.98 -19.86
C GLY A 37 0.08 -1.60 -18.75
N VAL A 38 -0.59 -0.77 -17.94
CA VAL A 38 -1.47 -1.21 -16.85
C VAL A 38 -2.93 -1.20 -17.29
N PRO A 39 -3.78 -2.06 -16.73
CA PRO A 39 -5.21 -2.02 -16.98
C PRO A 39 -5.84 -0.70 -16.57
N LEU A 40 -6.59 -0.07 -17.45
CA LEU A 40 -7.23 1.21 -17.23
C LEU A 40 -8.74 1.06 -17.12
N GLN A 41 -9.33 1.87 -16.26
CA GLN A 41 -10.77 2.05 -16.17
C GLN A 41 -11.10 3.48 -16.60
N GLY A 42 -12.01 3.61 -17.57
CA GLY A 42 -12.56 4.88 -18.01
C GLY A 42 -13.94 5.11 -17.43
N GLN A 43 -14.26 6.35 -17.09
CA GLN A 43 -15.62 6.79 -16.89
C GLN A 43 -16.12 7.32 -18.23
N ILE A 44 -17.26 6.81 -18.67
CA ILE A 44 -17.89 7.21 -19.92
C ILE A 44 -19.18 7.94 -19.57
N SER A 45 -19.30 9.18 -20.01
CA SER A 45 -20.57 9.92 -19.98
C SER A 45 -21.22 9.93 -21.36
N ARG A 46 -22.51 10.14 -21.40
CA ARG A 46 -23.24 10.34 -22.64
C ARG A 46 -23.51 11.84 -22.80
N GLY A 47 -22.94 12.43 -23.85
CA GLY A 47 -23.18 13.82 -24.22
C GLY A 47 -24.63 14.08 -24.62
N GLU A 48 -25.05 15.35 -24.73
CA GLU A 48 -26.40 15.76 -25.09
C GLU A 48 -26.83 15.26 -26.45
N GLY A 49 -25.89 15.02 -27.38
CA GLY A 49 -26.11 14.43 -28.72
C GLY A 49 -26.15 12.89 -28.72
N GLY A 50 -25.97 12.23 -27.56
CA GLY A 50 -25.98 10.78 -27.42
C GLY A 50 -24.63 10.11 -27.68
N GLU A 51 -23.61 10.86 -28.07
CA GLU A 51 -22.22 10.38 -28.18
C GLU A 51 -21.63 9.96 -26.84
N LEU A 52 -20.81 8.91 -26.89
CA LEU A 52 -20.07 8.46 -25.70
C LEU A 52 -18.77 9.25 -25.59
N GLN A 53 -18.60 9.92 -24.45
CA GLN A 53 -17.42 10.72 -24.14
C GLN A 53 -16.66 10.06 -22.97
N ALA A 54 -15.36 9.82 -23.15
CA ALA A 54 -14.52 9.36 -22.06
C ALA A 54 -14.13 10.56 -21.17
N ASP A 55 -14.68 10.63 -19.95
CA ASP A 55 -14.42 11.76 -19.05
C ASP A 55 -13.02 11.73 -18.48
N TYR A 56 -12.56 10.56 -18.05
CA TYR A 56 -11.18 10.36 -17.63
C TYR A 56 -10.79 8.89 -17.50
N LEU A 57 -9.50 8.63 -17.67
CA LEU A 57 -8.89 7.32 -17.42
C LEU A 57 -8.26 7.29 -16.03
N ARG A 58 -8.38 6.15 -15.38
CA ARG A 58 -7.73 5.90 -14.07
C ARG A 58 -7.28 4.46 -13.95
N HIS A 59 -6.26 4.25 -13.16
CA HIS A 59 -5.90 2.93 -12.66
C HIS A 59 -6.57 2.73 -11.29
N THR A 60 -7.19 1.58 -11.07
CA THR A 60 -7.77 1.20 -9.78
C THR A 60 -6.79 0.34 -8.98
N TRP A 61 -7.14 0.02 -7.72
CA TRP A 61 -6.37 -0.96 -6.98
C TRP A 61 -6.42 -2.30 -7.70
N GLU A 62 -5.26 -2.84 -7.95
CA GLU A 62 -5.05 -4.12 -8.61
C GLU A 62 -4.27 -5.06 -7.70
N SER A 63 -4.52 -6.36 -7.84
CA SER A 63 -3.83 -7.40 -7.08
C SER A 63 -3.03 -8.27 -8.03
N LEU A 64 -1.70 -8.13 -7.97
CA LEU A 64 -0.78 -9.03 -8.65
C LEU A 64 -0.80 -10.38 -7.97
N SER A 65 -1.11 -11.43 -8.74
CA SER A 65 -1.01 -12.79 -8.26
C SER A 65 0.48 -13.14 -8.09
N THR A 66 0.85 -13.56 -6.89
CA THR A 66 2.15 -14.14 -6.61
C THR A 66 1.98 -15.61 -6.20
N GLY A 67 3.07 -16.33 -5.96
CA GLY A 67 2.96 -17.74 -5.60
C GLY A 67 2.20 -18.02 -4.29
N PHE A 68 2.11 -17.05 -3.38
CA PHE A 68 1.54 -17.25 -2.04
C PHE A 68 0.45 -16.23 -1.65
N THR A 69 0.66 -14.96 -1.91
CA THR A 69 -0.24 -13.87 -1.49
C THR A 69 -0.20 -12.74 -2.51
N PRO A 70 -1.29 -12.03 -2.75
CA PRO A 70 -1.27 -10.94 -3.73
C PRO A 70 -0.44 -9.75 -3.23
N LEU A 71 0.19 -9.06 -4.19
CA LEU A 71 0.73 -7.72 -4.04
C LEU A 71 -0.30 -6.73 -4.59
N ALA A 72 -0.84 -5.88 -3.75
CA ALA A 72 -1.75 -4.83 -4.21
C ALA A 72 -0.96 -3.60 -4.66
N PHE A 73 -1.35 -3.02 -5.80
CA PHE A 73 -0.75 -1.78 -6.30
C PHE A 73 -1.79 -0.87 -6.93
N LYS A 74 -1.47 0.42 -6.99
CA LYS A 74 -2.27 1.44 -7.66
C LYS A 74 -1.39 2.54 -8.21
N VAL A 75 -1.61 2.90 -9.47
CA VAL A 75 -0.97 4.03 -10.13
C VAL A 75 -1.77 5.31 -9.89
N PHE A 76 -1.10 6.35 -9.47
CA PHE A 76 -1.60 7.71 -9.38
C PHE A 76 -0.87 8.54 -10.44
N HIS A 77 -1.53 8.76 -11.56
CA HIS A 77 -0.94 9.38 -12.73
C HIS A 77 -0.91 10.91 -12.69
N GLN A 78 -1.54 11.53 -11.69
CA GLN A 78 -1.56 12.99 -11.57
C GLN A 78 -1.47 13.45 -10.12
N SER A 79 -0.90 14.64 -9.92
CA SER A 79 -0.85 15.31 -8.62
C SER A 79 -2.21 15.93 -8.30
N LEU A 80 -3.01 15.28 -7.47
CA LEU A 80 -4.33 15.77 -7.04
C LEU A 80 -4.43 15.83 -5.51
N GLY A 81 -5.05 16.88 -5.03
CA GLY A 81 -5.31 17.07 -3.60
C GLY A 81 -4.02 17.13 -2.77
N LYS A 82 -3.87 16.20 -1.83
CA LYS A 82 -2.69 16.14 -0.94
C LYS A 82 -1.45 15.52 -1.58
N ARG A 83 -1.55 14.97 -2.79
CA ARG A 83 -0.42 14.37 -3.49
C ARG A 83 0.28 15.40 -4.35
N LEU A 84 1.55 15.57 -4.08
CA LEU A 84 2.40 16.52 -4.81
C LEU A 84 2.96 15.94 -6.11
N MET A 85 3.10 14.60 -6.20
CA MET A 85 3.72 13.92 -7.34
C MET A 85 2.93 12.68 -7.77
N PRO A 86 2.91 12.37 -9.08
CA PRO A 86 2.46 11.07 -9.58
C PRO A 86 3.37 9.94 -9.08
N GLY A 87 2.82 8.74 -8.91
CA GLY A 87 3.58 7.59 -8.41
C GLY A 87 2.74 6.35 -8.25
N VAL A 88 3.33 5.31 -7.71
CA VAL A 88 2.72 4.01 -7.48
C VAL A 88 2.67 3.70 -5.99
N GLU A 89 1.51 3.34 -5.48
CA GLU A 89 1.39 2.73 -4.17
C GLU A 89 1.45 1.21 -4.27
N LEU A 90 2.21 0.61 -3.35
CA LEU A 90 2.37 -0.83 -3.22
C LEU A 90 2.01 -1.26 -1.79
N LYS A 91 1.23 -2.32 -1.65
CA LYS A 91 0.84 -2.88 -0.35
C LYS A 91 0.97 -4.40 -0.35
N ALA A 92 1.75 -4.92 0.59
CA ALA A 92 1.85 -6.37 0.79
C ALA A 92 2.41 -6.73 2.17
N SER A 93 2.39 -8.01 2.49
CA SER A 93 3.21 -8.62 3.53
C SER A 93 4.48 -9.20 2.89
N PRO A 94 5.66 -8.60 3.09
CA PRO A 94 6.90 -9.12 2.50
C PRO A 94 7.19 -10.56 2.93
N ALA A 95 6.87 -10.92 4.18
CA ALA A 95 7.02 -12.28 4.68
C ALA A 95 6.16 -13.28 3.90
N LYS A 96 4.88 -12.95 3.68
CA LYS A 96 3.96 -13.80 2.91
C LYS A 96 4.34 -13.89 1.44
N LEU A 97 4.87 -12.81 0.84
CA LEU A 97 5.36 -12.84 -0.54
C LEU A 97 6.53 -13.81 -0.73
N LEU A 98 7.39 -13.95 0.30
CA LEU A 98 8.57 -14.82 0.25
C LEU A 98 8.27 -16.29 0.54
N GLN A 99 7.35 -16.57 1.47
CA GLN A 99 7.23 -17.90 2.06
C GLN A 99 5.79 -18.33 2.39
N GLY A 100 4.79 -17.54 2.05
CA GLY A 100 3.37 -17.87 2.23
C GLY A 100 2.81 -17.65 3.63
N HIS A 101 3.65 -17.37 4.62
CA HIS A 101 3.22 -17.14 6.01
C HIS A 101 3.97 -15.95 6.62
N ASN A 102 3.47 -15.47 7.76
CA ASN A 102 4.04 -14.34 8.52
C ASN A 102 4.44 -14.71 9.95
N VAL A 103 4.85 -15.95 10.19
CA VAL A 103 5.37 -16.39 11.49
C VAL A 103 6.76 -15.82 11.73
N PHE A 104 7.59 -15.79 10.69
CA PHE A 104 8.89 -15.13 10.65
C PHE A 104 9.09 -14.51 9.25
N GLY A 105 10.03 -13.58 9.12
CA GLY A 105 10.24 -12.89 7.84
C GLY A 105 11.31 -11.81 7.96
N PRO A 106 11.47 -10.99 6.91
CA PRO A 106 12.48 -9.96 6.89
C PRO A 106 12.27 -8.96 8.03
N THR A 107 13.38 -8.49 8.58
CA THR A 107 13.42 -7.41 9.58
C THR A 107 13.90 -6.09 8.99
N CYS A 108 14.42 -6.12 7.77
CA CYS A 108 14.94 -4.98 7.04
C CYS A 108 13.90 -4.48 6.03
N ILE A 109 13.58 -3.18 6.11
CA ILE A 109 12.58 -2.54 5.23
C ILE A 109 13.04 -2.62 3.77
N GLN A 110 14.31 -2.38 3.49
CA GLN A 110 14.87 -2.44 2.14
C GLN A 110 14.65 -3.81 1.50
N LYS A 111 14.97 -4.90 2.23
CA LYS A 111 14.72 -6.26 1.75
C LYS A 111 13.24 -6.54 1.50
N GLY A 112 12.36 -6.00 2.36
CA GLY A 112 10.92 -6.08 2.17
C GLY A 112 10.46 -5.37 0.89
N ALA A 113 10.98 -4.17 0.66
CA ALA A 113 10.69 -3.37 -0.54
C ALA A 113 11.22 -4.05 -1.82
N GLU A 114 12.45 -4.57 -1.80
CA GLU A 114 13.07 -5.29 -2.94
C GLU A 114 12.20 -6.46 -3.41
N VAL A 115 11.62 -7.22 -2.48
CA VAL A 115 10.71 -8.31 -2.83
C VAL A 115 9.48 -7.80 -3.55
N MET A 116 8.88 -6.71 -3.06
CA MET A 116 7.71 -6.10 -3.69
C MET A 116 8.04 -5.54 -5.08
N PHE A 117 9.19 -4.88 -5.22
CA PHE A 117 9.69 -4.35 -6.50
C PHE A 117 9.96 -5.44 -7.53
N LYS A 118 10.52 -6.58 -7.10
CA LYS A 118 10.77 -7.72 -7.98
C LYS A 118 9.47 -8.25 -8.61
N TRP A 119 8.40 -8.35 -7.84
CA TRP A 119 7.10 -8.77 -8.34
C TRP A 119 6.49 -7.73 -9.29
N LEU A 120 6.56 -6.44 -8.95
CA LEU A 120 6.06 -5.38 -9.83
C LEU A 120 6.84 -5.33 -11.15
N ALA A 121 8.17 -5.35 -11.09
CA ALA A 121 9.05 -5.32 -12.27
C ALA A 121 8.83 -6.53 -13.19
N GLY A 122 8.58 -7.70 -12.60
CA GLY A 122 8.31 -8.91 -13.38
C GLY A 122 6.97 -8.90 -14.10
N SER A 123 5.96 -8.23 -13.53
CA SER A 123 4.60 -8.16 -14.10
C SER A 123 4.38 -6.94 -14.99
N TYR A 124 5.00 -5.80 -14.64
CA TYR A 124 4.87 -4.52 -15.34
C TYR A 124 6.24 -3.86 -15.53
N PRO A 125 7.10 -4.39 -16.41
CA PRO A 125 8.46 -3.88 -16.60
C PRO A 125 8.48 -2.43 -17.09
N ASP A 126 7.59 -2.05 -18.00
CA ASP A 126 7.51 -0.70 -18.55
C ASP A 126 7.11 0.34 -17.49
N LEU A 127 6.14 0.00 -16.65
CA LEU A 127 5.77 0.80 -15.49
C LEU A 127 6.97 0.94 -14.54
N PHE A 128 7.59 -0.19 -14.17
CA PHE A 128 8.67 -0.21 -13.20
C PHE A 128 9.89 0.60 -13.66
N ALA A 129 10.22 0.54 -14.95
CA ALA A 129 11.35 1.29 -15.53
C ALA A 129 11.20 2.82 -15.40
N LYS A 130 9.97 3.31 -15.28
CA LYS A 130 9.68 4.75 -15.14
C LYS A 130 9.68 5.26 -13.69
N LEU A 131 9.80 4.35 -12.71
CA LEU A 131 9.75 4.69 -11.28
C LEU A 131 11.12 5.11 -10.73
N ASP A 132 11.13 6.10 -9.85
CA ASP A 132 12.30 6.44 -9.04
C ASP A 132 12.29 5.65 -7.74
N VAL A 133 12.88 4.45 -7.79
CA VAL A 133 12.97 3.55 -6.63
C VAL A 133 13.78 4.16 -5.49
N SER A 134 14.74 5.05 -5.80
CA SER A 134 15.59 5.70 -4.80
C SER A 134 14.82 6.69 -3.93
N ALA A 135 13.74 7.26 -4.46
CA ALA A 135 12.86 8.21 -3.78
C ALA A 135 11.64 7.53 -3.11
N THR A 136 11.69 6.21 -2.93
CA THR A 136 10.60 5.45 -2.28
C THR A 136 10.32 5.95 -0.86
N GLN A 137 9.05 6.16 -0.56
CA GLN A 137 8.56 6.57 0.74
C GLN A 137 7.80 5.42 1.42
N VAL A 138 7.99 5.27 2.72
CA VAL A 138 7.20 4.33 3.54
C VAL A 138 5.98 5.06 4.09
N TYR A 139 4.79 4.65 3.68
CA TYR A 139 3.53 5.23 4.17
C TYR A 139 3.07 4.56 5.45
N THR A 140 3.14 3.22 5.49
CA THR A 140 2.73 2.45 6.67
C THR A 140 3.63 1.24 6.82
N LEU A 141 3.94 0.93 8.05
CA LEU A 141 4.76 -0.20 8.45
C LEU A 141 4.13 -0.90 9.64
N ASP A 142 3.78 -2.18 9.47
CA ASP A 142 3.35 -3.03 10.57
C ASP A 142 4.49 -3.99 10.95
N CYS A 143 4.88 -3.94 12.21
CA CYS A 143 5.92 -4.79 12.76
C CYS A 143 5.31 -5.82 13.72
N THR A 144 5.67 -7.08 13.52
CA THR A 144 5.33 -8.17 14.42
C THR A 144 6.55 -8.57 15.24
N TYR A 145 6.37 -8.62 16.54
CA TYR A 145 7.33 -9.15 17.49
C TYR A 145 6.82 -10.48 18.03
N SER A 146 7.68 -11.49 18.04
CA SER A 146 7.34 -12.82 18.54
C SER A 146 8.27 -13.18 19.69
N SER A 147 7.71 -13.76 20.74
CA SER A 147 8.47 -14.31 21.87
C SER A 147 8.02 -15.74 22.11
N ARG A 148 8.97 -16.62 22.37
CA ARG A 148 8.66 -18.00 22.76
C ARG A 148 8.39 -18.05 24.25
N LEU A 149 7.25 -18.64 24.61
CA LEU A 149 6.89 -18.89 25.98
C LEU A 149 7.05 -20.39 26.29
N PRO A 150 7.26 -20.79 27.57
CA PRO A 150 7.53 -22.17 27.95
C PRO A 150 6.38 -23.12 27.59
N ASP A 151 5.14 -22.66 27.79
CA ASP A 151 3.93 -23.46 27.61
C ASP A 151 2.70 -22.58 27.32
N GLU A 152 1.61 -23.24 26.94
CA GLU A 152 0.33 -22.59 26.62
C GLU A 152 -0.27 -21.87 27.85
N ARG A 153 -0.14 -22.44 29.05
CA ARG A 153 -0.65 -21.84 30.28
C ARG A 153 0.01 -20.48 30.54
N THR A 154 1.32 -20.41 30.38
CA THR A 154 2.09 -19.15 30.49
C THR A 154 1.63 -18.16 29.40
N ALA A 155 1.39 -18.63 28.18
CA ALA A 155 0.89 -17.77 27.11
C ALA A 155 -0.47 -17.14 27.44
N LEU A 156 -1.41 -17.93 27.95
CA LEU A 156 -2.72 -17.45 28.40
C LEU A 156 -2.63 -16.47 29.56
N GLN A 157 -1.76 -16.72 30.53
CA GLN A 157 -1.51 -15.80 31.65
C GLN A 157 -0.95 -14.45 31.17
N VAL A 158 -0.01 -14.46 30.21
CA VAL A 158 0.54 -13.24 29.60
C VAL A 158 -0.56 -12.48 28.86
N ILE A 159 -1.39 -13.14 28.07
CA ILE A 159 -2.50 -12.51 27.35
C ILE A 159 -3.47 -11.88 28.33
N GLN A 160 -3.84 -12.60 29.40
CA GLN A 160 -4.72 -12.07 30.45
C GLN A 160 -4.11 -10.88 31.17
N ALA A 161 -2.84 -10.92 31.50
CA ALA A 161 -2.14 -9.77 32.09
C ALA A 161 -2.14 -8.58 31.13
N LEU A 162 -1.88 -8.83 29.86
CA LEU A 162 -1.88 -7.80 28.82
C LEU A 162 -3.26 -7.15 28.63
N THR A 163 -4.37 -7.88 28.74
CA THR A 163 -5.72 -7.28 28.66
C THR A 163 -6.00 -6.25 29.75
N ASN A 164 -5.28 -6.30 30.87
CA ASN A 164 -5.42 -5.37 31.97
C ASN A 164 -4.46 -4.16 31.88
N VAL A 165 -3.56 -4.16 30.90
CA VAL A 165 -2.60 -3.05 30.72
C VAL A 165 -3.29 -1.85 30.07
N SER A 166 -3.06 -0.67 30.64
CA SER A 166 -3.46 0.61 30.09
C SER A 166 -2.28 1.57 30.17
N ASN A 167 -2.01 2.29 29.10
CA ASN A 167 -0.98 3.34 29.07
C ASN A 167 -1.53 4.75 29.33
N GLY A 168 -2.77 4.84 29.82
CA GLY A 168 -3.47 6.11 30.04
C GLY A 168 -4.14 6.72 28.81
N HIS A 169 -3.67 6.38 27.61
CA HIS A 169 -4.22 6.86 26.34
C HIS A 169 -5.00 5.79 25.57
N THR A 170 -4.60 4.55 25.75
CA THR A 170 -5.19 3.41 25.05
C THR A 170 -5.51 2.32 26.05
N LYS A 171 -6.77 1.90 26.11
CA LYS A 171 -7.20 0.73 26.90
C LYS A 171 -7.26 -0.48 25.99
N SER A 172 -7.04 -1.67 26.55
CA SER A 172 -7.33 -2.90 25.82
C SER A 172 -8.82 -2.89 25.46
N ARG A 173 -9.13 -3.32 24.26
CA ARG A 173 -10.52 -3.60 23.90
C ARG A 173 -10.93 -4.84 24.65
N GLY A 174 -12.00 -4.71 25.45
CA GLY A 174 -12.56 -5.81 26.23
C GLY A 174 -13.27 -6.89 25.40
N ASP A 175 -12.88 -7.06 24.14
CA ASP A 175 -13.41 -8.12 23.29
C ASP A 175 -12.88 -9.46 23.81
N ASN A 176 -13.79 -10.36 24.12
CA ASN A 176 -13.61 -11.65 24.77
C ASN A 176 -12.83 -12.66 23.92
N TYR A 177 -11.67 -12.32 23.45
CA TYR A 177 -10.79 -13.29 22.80
C TYR A 177 -9.93 -13.98 23.88
N GLN A 178 -10.13 -15.28 24.06
CA GLN A 178 -9.34 -16.06 25.03
C GLN A 178 -7.83 -16.10 24.69
N THR A 179 -7.49 -15.91 23.43
CA THR A 179 -6.13 -16.08 22.89
C THR A 179 -5.52 -14.81 22.35
N SER A 180 -6.12 -13.64 22.57
CA SER A 180 -5.63 -12.38 22.01
C SER A 180 -6.00 -11.19 22.89
N ALA A 181 -5.11 -10.19 22.95
CA ALA A 181 -5.37 -8.89 23.54
C ALA A 181 -5.10 -7.80 22.50
N TYR A 182 -6.02 -6.85 22.36
CA TYR A 182 -5.93 -5.77 21.38
C TYR A 182 -5.94 -4.41 22.06
N TRP A 183 -5.08 -3.52 21.57
CA TRP A 183 -5.06 -2.10 21.92
C TRP A 183 -5.16 -1.27 20.65
N GLY A 184 -5.88 -0.19 20.70
CA GLY A 184 -5.96 0.77 19.61
C GLY A 184 -7.31 1.46 19.57
N GLY A 185 -7.32 2.69 19.06
CA GLY A 185 -8.53 3.39 18.69
C GLY A 185 -9.11 2.83 17.39
N VAL A 186 -10.42 2.93 17.20
CA VAL A 186 -11.00 2.83 15.86
C VAL A 186 -10.46 4.03 15.10
N LEU A 187 -9.58 3.80 14.13
CA LEU A 187 -9.34 4.83 13.14
C LEU A 187 -10.67 5.05 12.42
N PRO A 188 -11.20 6.28 12.37
CA PRO A 188 -12.36 6.53 11.55
C PRO A 188 -12.01 6.12 10.12
N HIS A 189 -12.84 5.27 9.54
CA HIS A 189 -12.77 4.94 8.13
C HIS A 189 -13.12 6.20 7.36
N PHE A 190 -12.11 6.83 6.76
CA PHE A 190 -12.27 7.90 5.77
C PHE A 190 -12.33 7.29 4.37
#